data_9bb1871459d33ab9471310df69bed88e
#
_entry.id   9bb1871459d33ab9471310df69bed88e
#
_cell.length_a   1.000
_cell.length_b   1.000
_cell.length_c   1.000
_cell.angle_alpha   90.00
_cell.angle_beta   90.00
_cell.angle_gamma   90.00
#
_symmetry.space_group_name_H-M   'P 1'
#
loop_
_entity.id
_entity.type
_entity.pdbx_description
1 polymer ?
#
loop_
_entity_poly.entity_id
_entity_poly.type
_entity_poly.pdbx_seq_one_letter_code
_entity_poly.pdbx_strand_id
1 'polypeptide(L)'
;MAVVINSNAASRFAAYNLEKAQTSLQTSLNKLSSGKRIVQPFDDAAGEAVQLKLKAAVTRYGQVKNNIQNAVSFLQVQDGVYQTATDVVSRMGELATMAGDTSKSSSDKALYNTEFTLLISQLSSLEREQFNGVNLFGTQQTVYTSEAVNTNSAVVLASGSVVSGASGALNVMGAGATGATTLSGGMSQITADLQSLATRRATNGAYQSVLNYSYNNASLGKMNMEAARGRIVDLDIAEESSNFARANILSQAASSMLAQANNSNSSVLQLL
;
A
#
# COMPACT_ATOMS: atom_id res chain seq x y z
N MET A 1 56.63 -43.67 16.87
CA MET A 1 56.64 -42.47 16.01
C MET A 1 57.91 -41.72 16.27
N ALA A 2 58.63 -41.31 15.20
CA ALA A 2 59.82 -40.50 15.39
C ALA A 2 59.42 -39.14 15.94
N VAL A 3 60.00 -38.70 17.03
CA VAL A 3 59.79 -37.40 17.64
C VAL A 3 60.58 -36.38 16.81
N VAL A 4 59.86 -35.54 16.00
CA VAL A 4 60.48 -34.50 15.20
C VAL A 4 60.42 -33.20 15.98
N ILE A 5 61.56 -32.65 16.38
CA ILE A 5 61.61 -31.41 17.20
C ILE A 5 61.28 -30.15 16.42
N ASN A 6 61.59 -30.11 15.11
CA ASN A 6 61.40 -28.92 14.27
C ASN A 6 59.94 -28.70 13.81
N SER A 7 59.06 -29.67 13.96
CA SER A 7 57.64 -29.52 13.57
C SER A 7 56.73 -30.26 14.54
N ASN A 8 55.84 -29.50 15.23
CA ASN A 8 54.84 -30.08 16.12
C ASN A 8 53.53 -30.25 15.34
N ALA A 9 53.35 -31.45 14.73
CA ALA A 9 52.14 -31.74 13.96
C ALA A 9 50.86 -31.73 14.82
N ALA A 10 50.98 -32.18 16.10
CA ALA A 10 49.84 -32.17 17.03
C ALA A 10 49.40 -30.76 17.41
N SER A 11 50.35 -29.83 17.64
CA SER A 11 50.06 -28.43 17.91
C SER A 11 49.41 -27.73 16.69
N ARG A 12 49.91 -28.01 15.48
CA ARG A 12 49.31 -27.45 14.24
C ARG A 12 47.88 -27.93 14.02
N PHE A 13 47.62 -29.22 14.29
CA PHE A 13 46.27 -29.77 14.20
C PHE A 13 45.34 -29.20 15.27
N ALA A 14 45.82 -29.03 16.50
CA ALA A 14 45.07 -28.38 17.58
C ALA A 14 44.78 -26.90 17.26
N ALA A 15 45.75 -26.17 16.71
CA ALA A 15 45.58 -24.78 16.27
C ALA A 15 44.49 -24.65 15.15
N TYR A 16 44.55 -25.55 14.16
CA TYR A 16 43.52 -25.59 13.09
C TYR A 16 42.13 -25.87 13.64
N ASN A 17 41.98 -26.79 14.59
CA ASN A 17 40.69 -27.07 15.23
C ASN A 17 40.20 -25.90 16.08
N LEU A 18 41.12 -25.18 16.76
CA LEU A 18 40.78 -23.96 17.50
C LEU A 18 40.24 -22.86 16.55
N GLU A 19 40.95 -22.61 15.46
CA GLU A 19 40.53 -21.63 14.45
C GLU A 19 39.15 -21.98 13.87
N LYS A 20 38.92 -23.25 13.54
CA LYS A 20 37.61 -23.73 13.06
C LYS A 20 36.51 -23.56 14.10
N ALA A 21 36.78 -23.85 15.38
CA ALA A 21 35.82 -23.67 16.46
C ALA A 21 35.48 -22.18 16.69
N GLN A 22 36.49 -21.31 16.64
CA GLN A 22 36.32 -19.86 16.76
C GLN A 22 35.51 -19.29 15.60
N THR A 23 35.79 -19.72 14.35
CA THR A 23 35.00 -19.31 13.18
C THR A 23 33.54 -19.74 13.30
N SER A 24 33.27 -20.98 13.73
CA SER A 24 31.92 -21.48 13.97
C SER A 24 31.20 -20.68 15.05
N LEU A 25 31.91 -20.40 16.16
CA LEU A 25 31.35 -19.58 17.25
C LEU A 25 30.99 -18.17 16.79
N GLN A 26 31.84 -17.52 15.99
CA GLN A 26 31.59 -16.20 15.45
C GLN A 26 30.40 -16.22 14.50
N THR A 27 30.26 -17.24 13.65
CA THR A 27 29.13 -17.41 12.72
C THR A 27 27.80 -17.58 13.49
N SER A 28 27.78 -18.46 14.50
CA SER A 28 26.60 -18.67 15.35
C SER A 28 26.24 -17.40 16.12
N LEU A 29 27.22 -16.65 16.60
CA LEU A 29 27.01 -15.38 17.29
C LEU A 29 26.38 -14.33 16.37
N ASN A 30 26.83 -14.22 15.12
CA ASN A 30 26.29 -13.33 14.12
C ASN A 30 24.84 -13.70 13.77
N LYS A 31 24.54 -14.98 13.61
CA LYS A 31 23.17 -15.49 13.36
C LYS A 31 22.24 -15.21 14.53
N LEU A 32 22.67 -15.54 15.77
CA LEU A 32 21.88 -15.27 16.97
C LEU A 32 21.63 -13.78 17.19
N SER A 33 22.65 -12.94 16.95
CA SER A 33 22.53 -11.48 17.09
C SER A 33 21.59 -10.85 16.05
N SER A 34 21.58 -11.38 14.81
CA SER A 34 20.72 -10.87 13.74
C SER A 34 19.31 -11.50 13.74
N GLY A 35 19.12 -12.64 14.38
CA GLY A 35 17.91 -13.46 14.32
C GLY A 35 17.66 -14.08 12.94
N LYS A 36 18.69 -14.12 12.08
CA LYS A 36 18.58 -14.60 10.71
C LYS A 36 19.49 -15.80 10.45
N ARG A 37 18.96 -16.79 9.73
CA ARG A 37 19.72 -17.93 9.23
C ARG A 37 20.73 -17.53 8.16
N ILE A 38 20.33 -16.62 7.27
CA ILE A 38 21.18 -16.08 6.20
C ILE A 38 21.58 -14.66 6.61
N VAL A 39 22.84 -14.49 6.99
CA VAL A 39 23.42 -13.19 7.39
C VAL A 39 24.23 -12.60 6.26
N GLN A 40 24.91 -13.44 5.50
CA GLN A 40 25.77 -13.05 4.38
C GLN A 40 25.44 -13.87 3.12
N PRO A 41 25.63 -13.29 1.92
CA PRO A 41 25.26 -13.98 0.67
C PRO A 41 25.96 -15.32 0.43
N PHE A 42 27.12 -15.57 1.05
CA PHE A 42 27.82 -16.83 0.94
C PHE A 42 27.21 -17.94 1.81
N ASP A 43 26.39 -17.62 2.82
CA ASP A 43 25.71 -18.63 3.65
C ASP A 43 24.69 -19.43 2.82
N ASP A 44 23.93 -18.75 1.94
CA ASP A 44 22.98 -19.35 1.00
C ASP A 44 22.65 -18.32 -0.11
N ALA A 45 23.40 -18.38 -1.21
CA ALA A 45 23.23 -17.43 -2.32
C ALA A 45 21.87 -17.55 -3.01
N ALA A 46 21.30 -18.76 -3.08
CA ALA A 46 19.98 -18.99 -3.67
C ALA A 46 18.86 -18.48 -2.76
N GLY A 47 18.95 -18.79 -1.47
CA GLY A 47 18.02 -18.31 -0.45
C GLY A 47 18.02 -16.77 -0.36
N GLU A 48 19.22 -16.15 -0.40
CA GLU A 48 19.34 -14.68 -0.40
C GLU A 48 18.69 -14.04 -1.63
N ALA A 49 18.88 -14.61 -2.82
CA ALA A 49 18.26 -14.09 -4.04
C ALA A 49 16.72 -14.18 -3.97
N VAL A 50 16.18 -15.26 -3.43
CA VAL A 50 14.72 -15.43 -3.25
C VAL A 50 14.19 -14.48 -2.18
N GLN A 51 14.87 -14.35 -1.03
CA GLN A 51 14.44 -13.46 0.04
C GLN A 51 14.43 -12.00 -0.40
N LEU A 52 15.39 -11.55 -1.23
CA LEU A 52 15.40 -10.19 -1.79
C LEU A 52 14.19 -9.94 -2.68
N LYS A 53 13.81 -10.91 -3.53
CA LYS A 53 12.60 -10.83 -4.36
C LYS A 53 11.34 -10.75 -3.49
N LEU A 54 11.22 -11.60 -2.48
CA LEU A 54 10.09 -11.59 -1.56
C LEU A 54 10.03 -10.30 -0.74
N LYS A 55 11.17 -9.79 -0.27
CA LYS A 55 11.26 -8.50 0.43
C LYS A 55 10.77 -7.34 -0.46
N ALA A 56 11.18 -7.34 -1.72
CA ALA A 56 10.71 -6.34 -2.69
C ALA A 56 9.20 -6.46 -2.93
N ALA A 57 8.66 -7.69 -3.05
CA ALA A 57 7.23 -7.93 -3.17
C ALA A 57 6.45 -7.42 -1.95
N VAL A 58 6.91 -7.73 -0.73
CA VAL A 58 6.31 -7.23 0.53
C VAL A 58 6.25 -5.70 0.55
N THR A 59 7.34 -5.05 0.13
CA THR A 59 7.39 -3.58 0.07
C THR A 59 6.39 -3.04 -0.95
N ARG A 60 6.30 -3.64 -2.15
CA ARG A 60 5.33 -3.25 -3.19
C ARG A 60 3.89 -3.44 -2.71
N TYR A 61 3.55 -4.56 -2.07
CA TYR A 61 2.24 -4.76 -1.46
C TYR A 61 1.91 -3.68 -0.40
N GLY A 62 2.91 -3.25 0.37
CA GLY A 62 2.76 -2.14 1.30
C GLY A 62 2.33 -0.85 0.60
N GLN A 63 2.98 -0.50 -0.51
CA GLN A 63 2.63 0.69 -1.30
C GLN A 63 1.28 0.55 -2.01
N VAL A 64 0.97 -0.63 -2.54
CA VAL A 64 -0.36 -0.91 -3.12
C VAL A 64 -1.47 -0.66 -2.09
N LYS A 65 -1.31 -1.13 -0.86
CA LYS A 65 -2.27 -0.86 0.22
C LYS A 65 -2.45 0.64 0.48
N ASN A 66 -1.35 1.39 0.56
CA ASN A 66 -1.41 2.84 0.75
C ASN A 66 -2.11 3.54 -0.43
N ASN A 67 -1.80 3.13 -1.66
CA ASN A 67 -2.45 3.67 -2.86
C ASN A 67 -3.96 3.39 -2.86
N ILE A 68 -4.38 2.20 -2.45
CA ILE A 68 -5.80 1.85 -2.33
C ILE A 68 -6.48 2.72 -1.26
N GLN A 69 -5.85 2.95 -0.11
CA GLN A 69 -6.39 3.81 0.94
C GLN A 69 -6.54 5.26 0.47
N ASN A 70 -5.54 5.78 -0.25
CA ASN A 70 -5.61 7.11 -0.85
C ASN A 70 -6.76 7.21 -1.87
N ALA A 71 -6.95 6.16 -2.68
CA ALA A 71 -8.06 6.10 -3.64
C ALA A 71 -9.43 6.05 -2.94
N VAL A 72 -9.55 5.31 -1.85
CA VAL A 72 -10.78 5.30 -1.04
C VAL A 72 -11.05 6.69 -0.45
N SER A 73 -10.02 7.38 0.06
CA SER A 73 -10.17 8.75 0.57
C SER A 73 -10.59 9.73 -0.54
N PHE A 74 -10.01 9.58 -1.73
CA PHE A 74 -10.42 10.36 -2.91
C PHE A 74 -11.90 10.15 -3.25
N LEU A 75 -12.37 8.90 -3.26
CA LEU A 75 -13.77 8.57 -3.52
C LEU A 75 -14.71 9.07 -2.41
N GLN A 76 -14.28 9.10 -1.15
CA GLN A 76 -15.05 9.64 -0.05
C GLN A 76 -15.26 11.15 -0.19
N VAL A 77 -14.20 11.89 -0.56
CA VAL A 77 -14.32 13.32 -0.83
C VAL A 77 -15.24 13.56 -2.05
N GLN A 78 -15.09 12.76 -3.11
CA GLN A 78 -15.95 12.83 -4.29
C GLN A 78 -17.42 12.56 -3.94
N ASP A 79 -17.72 11.58 -3.05
CA ASP A 79 -19.09 11.33 -2.59
C ASP A 79 -19.66 12.50 -1.79
N GLY A 80 -18.84 13.15 -0.96
CA GLY A 80 -19.24 14.37 -0.24
C GLY A 80 -19.65 15.50 -1.19
N VAL A 81 -18.91 15.67 -2.29
CA VAL A 81 -19.28 16.66 -3.34
C VAL A 81 -20.57 16.26 -4.06
N TYR A 82 -20.75 14.97 -4.38
CA TYR A 82 -22.01 14.49 -4.96
C TYR A 82 -23.20 14.68 -4.01
N GLN A 83 -23.01 14.51 -2.70
CA GLN A 83 -24.05 14.79 -1.71
C GLN A 83 -24.46 16.26 -1.74
N THR A 84 -23.49 17.17 -1.64
CA THR A 84 -23.74 18.62 -1.73
C THR A 84 -24.39 19.00 -3.05
N ALA A 85 -23.95 18.42 -4.15
CA ALA A 85 -24.57 18.64 -5.48
C ALA A 85 -26.01 18.16 -5.51
N THR A 86 -26.33 17.02 -4.86
CA THR A 86 -27.71 16.51 -4.76
C THR A 86 -28.62 17.50 -4.01
N ASP A 87 -28.12 18.06 -2.91
CA ASP A 87 -28.86 19.03 -2.11
C ASP A 87 -29.12 20.33 -2.91
N VAL A 88 -28.10 20.80 -3.64
CA VAL A 88 -28.23 21.98 -4.53
C VAL A 88 -29.25 21.73 -5.65
N VAL A 89 -29.17 20.58 -6.34
CA VAL A 89 -30.10 20.24 -7.43
C VAL A 89 -31.52 20.05 -6.90
N SER A 90 -31.70 19.49 -5.71
CA SER A 90 -33.00 19.38 -5.04
C SER A 90 -33.60 20.77 -4.77
N ARG A 91 -32.79 21.72 -4.27
CA ARG A 91 -33.20 23.09 -4.05
C ARG A 91 -33.58 23.79 -5.37
N MET A 92 -32.84 23.54 -6.43
CA MET A 92 -33.18 24.02 -7.78
C MET A 92 -34.55 23.49 -8.25
N GLY A 93 -34.88 22.23 -7.90
CA GLY A 93 -36.19 21.63 -8.18
C GLY A 93 -37.34 22.32 -7.43
N GLU A 94 -37.13 22.67 -6.16
CA GLU A 94 -38.09 23.44 -5.38
C GLU A 94 -38.37 24.83 -6.02
N LEU A 95 -37.30 25.54 -6.38
CA LEU A 95 -37.40 26.86 -7.02
C LEU A 95 -38.13 26.78 -8.37
N ALA A 96 -37.82 25.75 -9.16
CA ALA A 96 -38.49 25.51 -10.43
C ALA A 96 -40.02 25.28 -10.24
N THR A 97 -40.38 24.51 -9.20
CA THR A 97 -41.79 24.27 -8.85
C THR A 97 -42.48 25.55 -8.40
N MET A 98 -41.83 26.34 -7.52
CA MET A 98 -42.39 27.65 -7.06
C MET A 98 -42.54 28.66 -8.19
N ALA A 99 -41.62 28.69 -9.12
CA ALA A 99 -41.69 29.55 -10.30
C ALA A 99 -42.79 29.11 -11.31
N GLY A 100 -43.19 27.81 -11.26
CA GLY A 100 -44.32 27.27 -12.03
C GLY A 100 -45.70 27.71 -11.56
N ASP A 101 -45.81 28.26 -10.36
CA ASP A 101 -47.08 28.75 -9.82
C ASP A 101 -47.62 29.92 -10.65
N THR A 102 -48.86 29.77 -11.14
CA THR A 102 -49.55 30.78 -11.93
C THR A 102 -49.98 32.01 -11.12
N SER A 103 -50.03 31.91 -9.78
CA SER A 103 -50.35 33.00 -8.88
C SER A 103 -49.19 33.97 -8.64
N LYS A 104 -47.98 33.62 -9.07
CA LYS A 104 -46.76 34.43 -8.88
C LYS A 104 -46.61 35.48 -9.98
N SER A 105 -46.23 36.69 -9.57
CA SER A 105 -45.93 37.78 -10.50
C SER A 105 -44.63 37.53 -11.26
N SER A 106 -44.41 38.20 -12.37
CA SER A 106 -43.13 38.13 -13.10
C SER A 106 -41.94 38.62 -12.26
N SER A 107 -42.20 39.57 -11.35
CA SER A 107 -41.20 40.07 -10.41
C SER A 107 -40.77 38.98 -9.40
N ASP A 108 -41.73 38.23 -8.84
CA ASP A 108 -41.45 37.12 -7.90
C ASP A 108 -40.66 36.00 -8.60
N LYS A 109 -41.06 35.65 -9.84
CA LYS A 109 -40.34 34.65 -10.65
C LYS A 109 -38.90 35.07 -10.98
N ALA A 110 -38.67 36.39 -11.17
CA ALA A 110 -37.31 36.91 -11.37
C ALA A 110 -36.42 36.73 -10.14
N LEU A 111 -36.97 36.84 -8.92
CA LEU A 111 -36.23 36.57 -7.68
C LEU A 111 -35.86 35.09 -7.57
N TYR A 112 -36.76 34.15 -7.85
CA TYR A 112 -36.47 32.72 -7.90
C TYR A 112 -35.39 32.38 -8.94
N ASN A 113 -35.44 33.04 -10.12
CA ASN A 113 -34.42 32.84 -11.15
C ASN A 113 -33.04 33.35 -10.73
N THR A 114 -32.97 34.41 -9.93
CA THR A 114 -31.72 34.92 -9.37
C THR A 114 -31.06 33.86 -8.44
N GLU A 115 -31.87 33.31 -7.49
CA GLU A 115 -31.37 32.22 -6.61
C GLU A 115 -30.94 31.00 -7.41
N PHE A 116 -31.73 30.59 -8.39
CA PHE A 116 -31.44 29.47 -9.29
C PHE A 116 -30.09 29.64 -10.03
N THR A 117 -29.81 30.84 -10.53
CA THR A 117 -28.55 31.15 -11.23
C THR A 117 -27.36 31.10 -10.29
N LEU A 118 -27.52 31.54 -9.03
CA LEU A 118 -26.47 31.41 -8.02
C LEU A 118 -26.18 29.93 -7.67
N LEU A 119 -27.24 29.10 -7.58
CA LEU A 119 -27.08 27.66 -7.35
C LEU A 119 -26.37 26.95 -8.51
N ILE A 120 -26.61 27.36 -9.76
CA ILE A 120 -25.87 26.92 -10.94
C ILE A 120 -24.37 27.26 -10.79
N SER A 121 -24.07 28.49 -10.38
CA SER A 121 -22.69 28.94 -10.17
C SER A 121 -22.02 28.13 -9.08
N GLN A 122 -22.74 27.80 -8.00
CA GLN A 122 -22.27 26.93 -6.93
C GLN A 122 -21.98 25.51 -7.45
N LEU A 123 -22.90 24.95 -8.26
CA LEU A 123 -22.70 23.62 -8.86
C LEU A 123 -21.47 23.57 -9.77
N SER A 124 -21.22 24.64 -10.55
CA SER A 124 -20.02 24.78 -11.38
C SER A 124 -18.75 24.91 -10.56
N SER A 125 -18.83 25.46 -9.34
CA SER A 125 -17.68 25.53 -8.41
C SER A 125 -17.37 24.15 -7.83
N LEU A 126 -18.37 23.36 -7.48
CA LEU A 126 -18.20 21.99 -7.00
C LEU A 126 -17.51 21.08 -8.03
N GLU A 127 -17.73 21.31 -9.33
CA GLU A 127 -17.05 20.53 -10.37
C GLU A 127 -15.54 20.77 -10.43
N ARG A 128 -15.07 21.90 -9.90
CA ARG A 128 -13.63 22.27 -9.88
C ARG A 128 -12.93 21.87 -8.59
N GLU A 129 -13.64 21.19 -7.70
CA GLU A 129 -13.06 20.71 -6.45
C GLU A 129 -11.90 19.73 -6.71
N GLN A 130 -10.89 19.82 -5.87
CA GLN A 130 -9.65 19.05 -6.00
C GLN A 130 -9.33 18.35 -4.69
N PHE A 131 -8.76 17.15 -4.82
CA PHE A 131 -8.13 16.42 -3.73
C PHE A 131 -6.61 16.41 -3.95
N ASN A 132 -5.85 17.05 -3.08
CA ASN A 132 -4.38 17.14 -3.19
C ASN A 132 -3.89 17.64 -4.56
N GLY A 133 -4.57 18.63 -5.14
CA GLY A 133 -4.24 19.19 -6.46
C GLY A 133 -4.68 18.35 -7.66
N VAL A 134 -5.37 17.23 -7.44
CA VAL A 134 -5.96 16.39 -8.49
C VAL A 134 -7.46 16.67 -8.57
N ASN A 135 -7.95 16.97 -9.77
CA ASN A 135 -9.39 17.22 -9.98
C ASN A 135 -10.19 15.96 -9.60
N LEU A 136 -11.26 16.17 -8.84
CA LEU A 136 -12.18 15.09 -8.47
C LEU A 136 -13.00 14.58 -9.67
N PHE A 137 -13.17 15.43 -10.67
CA PHE A 137 -14.01 15.19 -11.84
C PHE A 137 -13.23 15.43 -13.15
N GLY A 138 -13.71 14.90 -14.24
CA GLY A 138 -13.15 15.16 -15.58
C GLY A 138 -11.97 14.30 -16.00
N THR A 139 -11.28 13.63 -15.07
CA THR A 139 -10.12 12.76 -15.39
C THR A 139 -10.29 11.37 -14.82
N GLN A 140 -10.04 10.35 -15.63
CA GLN A 140 -9.99 8.97 -15.13
C GLN A 140 -8.78 8.77 -14.24
N GLN A 141 -8.98 8.16 -13.08
CA GLN A 141 -7.93 7.77 -12.17
C GLN A 141 -7.76 6.24 -12.19
N THR A 142 -6.53 5.79 -12.35
CA THR A 142 -6.22 4.36 -12.38
C THR A 142 -5.53 3.95 -11.09
N VAL A 143 -6.14 3.05 -10.34
CA VAL A 143 -5.61 2.53 -9.09
C VAL A 143 -5.12 1.11 -9.31
N TYR A 144 -3.82 0.90 -9.22
CA TYR A 144 -3.23 -0.44 -9.30
C TYR A 144 -3.45 -1.20 -7.99
N THR A 145 -4.08 -2.36 -8.09
CA THR A 145 -4.47 -3.20 -6.95
C THR A 145 -3.58 -4.43 -6.77
N SER A 146 -2.60 -4.62 -7.65
CA SER A 146 -1.61 -5.71 -7.62
C SER A 146 -0.19 -5.16 -7.58
N GLU A 147 0.73 -5.95 -7.03
CA GLU A 147 2.16 -5.63 -7.01
C GLU A 147 2.80 -5.60 -8.40
N ALA A 148 2.22 -6.28 -9.38
CA ALA A 148 2.75 -6.40 -10.73
C ALA A 148 2.50 -5.17 -11.60
N VAL A 149 1.80 -4.15 -11.12
CA VAL A 149 1.51 -2.88 -11.83
C VAL A 149 1.19 -3.12 -13.31
N ASN A 150 0.13 -3.87 -13.59
CA ASN A 150 -0.35 -4.09 -14.95
C ASN A 150 -1.81 -3.62 -15.07
N THR A 151 -2.22 -3.29 -16.29
CA THR A 151 -3.58 -2.80 -16.58
C THR A 151 -4.68 -3.80 -16.25
N ASN A 152 -4.38 -5.10 -16.24
CA ASN A 152 -5.35 -6.14 -15.90
C ASN A 152 -5.64 -6.21 -14.39
N SER A 153 -4.81 -5.59 -13.57
CA SER A 153 -4.95 -5.54 -12.10
C SER A 153 -5.18 -4.11 -11.61
N ALA A 154 -5.83 -3.29 -12.41
CA ALA A 154 -6.13 -1.91 -12.09
C ALA A 154 -7.64 -1.69 -11.99
N VAL A 155 -8.07 -0.94 -11.00
CA VAL A 155 -9.42 -0.39 -10.92
C VAL A 155 -9.38 1.00 -11.55
N VAL A 156 -10.12 1.18 -12.64
CA VAL A 156 -10.25 2.46 -13.30
C VAL A 156 -11.48 3.16 -12.71
N LEU A 157 -11.23 4.21 -11.95
CA LEU A 157 -12.28 5.06 -11.38
C LEU A 157 -12.88 5.87 -12.51
N ALA A 158 -14.20 5.76 -12.71
CA ALA A 158 -14.88 6.49 -13.75
C ALA A 158 -14.73 8.00 -13.54
N SER A 159 -14.36 8.69 -14.59
CA SER A 159 -14.40 10.15 -14.66
C SER A 159 -15.87 10.58 -14.70
N GLY A 160 -16.41 11.01 -13.58
CA GLY A 160 -17.74 11.61 -13.51
C GLY A 160 -17.65 13.12 -13.63
N SER A 161 -18.67 13.76 -14.19
CA SER A 161 -18.89 15.21 -14.08
C SER A 161 -20.09 15.45 -13.17
N VAL A 162 -20.07 16.48 -12.35
CA VAL A 162 -21.24 16.89 -11.55
C VAL A 162 -22.32 17.48 -12.44
N VAL A 163 -21.94 18.07 -13.56
CA VAL A 163 -22.75 18.96 -14.39
C VAL A 163 -23.11 18.37 -15.76
N SER A 164 -22.80 17.10 -16.04
CA SER A 164 -22.98 16.49 -17.39
C SER A 164 -24.42 16.47 -17.90
N GLY A 165 -25.41 16.66 -17.02
CA GLY A 165 -26.80 16.88 -17.35
C GLY A 165 -27.25 18.34 -17.18
N ALA A 166 -26.66 19.02 -16.17
CA ALA A 166 -27.02 20.42 -15.88
C ALA A 166 -26.63 21.43 -16.99
N SER A 167 -25.69 21.05 -17.89
CA SER A 167 -25.45 21.85 -19.11
C SER A 167 -26.68 21.94 -20.01
N GLY A 168 -27.56 20.94 -19.99
CA GLY A 168 -28.85 20.99 -20.67
C GLY A 168 -29.87 21.88 -19.94
N ALA A 169 -29.95 21.79 -18.61
CA ALA A 169 -30.79 22.66 -17.77
C ALA A 169 -30.27 24.11 -17.75
N LEU A 170 -28.92 24.27 -17.73
CA LEU A 170 -28.25 25.56 -17.89
C LEU A 170 -28.63 26.26 -19.20
N ASN A 171 -28.77 25.54 -20.32
CA ASN A 171 -29.13 26.09 -21.61
C ASN A 171 -30.63 26.45 -21.72
N VAL A 172 -31.49 25.75 -20.97
CA VAL A 172 -32.94 26.00 -21.02
C VAL A 172 -33.33 27.23 -20.18
N MET A 173 -32.62 27.55 -19.11
CA MET A 173 -32.96 28.70 -18.25
C MET A 173 -32.06 29.94 -18.43
N GLY A 174 -30.84 29.79 -18.99
CA GLY A 174 -29.89 30.90 -19.21
C GLY A 174 -30.12 31.69 -20.51
N ALA A 175 -30.84 31.15 -21.48
CA ALA A 175 -31.10 31.79 -22.76
C ALA A 175 -32.54 32.40 -22.83
N GLY A 176 -32.80 33.40 -21.99
CA GLY A 176 -33.98 34.30 -22.20
C GLY A 176 -35.34 33.67 -21.96
N ALA A 177 -35.52 32.98 -20.87
CA ALA A 177 -36.81 32.40 -20.48
C ALA A 177 -37.85 33.48 -20.06
N THR A 178 -38.47 34.10 -21.04
CA THR A 178 -39.66 34.96 -20.88
C THR A 178 -40.97 34.20 -21.11
N GLY A 179 -41.02 32.86 -20.95
CA GLY A 179 -42.25 32.11 -21.22
C GLY A 179 -42.38 30.81 -20.42
N ALA A 180 -43.62 30.53 -20.03
CA ALA A 180 -44.04 29.36 -19.23
C ALA A 180 -43.72 27.97 -19.82
N THR A 181 -43.21 27.87 -21.02
CA THR A 181 -42.84 26.66 -21.73
C THR A 181 -41.49 26.08 -21.27
N THR A 182 -40.66 26.84 -20.58
CA THR A 182 -39.28 26.42 -20.16
C THR A 182 -39.27 25.69 -18.83
N LEU A 183 -40.23 25.92 -17.94
CA LEU A 183 -40.30 25.26 -16.62
C LEU A 183 -40.68 23.78 -16.71
N SER A 184 -41.50 23.36 -17.65
CA SER A 184 -41.87 21.95 -17.81
C SER A 184 -40.65 21.11 -18.29
N GLY A 185 -39.82 21.68 -19.18
CA GLY A 185 -38.55 21.07 -19.59
C GLY A 185 -37.50 21.07 -18.49
N GLY A 186 -37.48 22.11 -17.65
CA GLY A 186 -36.54 22.22 -16.51
C GLY A 186 -36.74 21.14 -15.43
N MET A 187 -37.99 20.82 -15.09
CA MET A 187 -38.27 19.82 -14.06
C MET A 187 -37.87 18.39 -14.49
N SER A 188 -38.11 18.00 -15.73
CA SER A 188 -37.69 16.71 -16.25
C SER A 188 -36.15 16.58 -16.27
N GLN A 189 -35.46 17.69 -16.58
CA GLN A 189 -33.99 17.73 -16.55
C GLN A 189 -33.45 17.62 -15.13
N ILE A 190 -34.00 18.33 -14.16
CA ILE A 190 -33.64 18.26 -12.74
C ILE A 190 -33.82 16.82 -12.20
N THR A 191 -34.91 16.16 -12.58
CA THR A 191 -35.18 14.77 -12.22
C THR A 191 -34.13 13.83 -12.83
N ALA A 192 -33.74 14.05 -14.09
CA ALA A 192 -32.67 13.27 -14.76
C ALA A 192 -31.31 13.52 -14.13
N ASP A 193 -31.01 14.74 -13.70
CA ASP A 193 -29.79 15.12 -13.02
C ASP A 193 -29.69 14.44 -11.63
N LEU A 194 -30.79 14.45 -10.86
CA LEU A 194 -30.85 13.70 -9.58
C LEU A 194 -30.66 12.22 -9.78
N GLN A 195 -31.27 11.61 -10.80
CA GLN A 195 -31.04 10.20 -11.14
C GLN A 195 -29.61 9.94 -11.55
N SER A 196 -28.98 10.84 -12.30
CA SER A 196 -27.58 10.77 -12.69
C SER A 196 -26.67 10.84 -11.47
N LEU A 197 -26.89 11.79 -10.55
CA LEU A 197 -26.13 11.91 -9.29
C LEU A 197 -26.30 10.67 -8.42
N ALA A 198 -27.51 10.13 -8.29
CA ALA A 198 -27.75 8.89 -7.55
C ALA A 198 -26.98 7.70 -8.15
N THR A 199 -26.98 7.58 -9.49
CA THR A 199 -26.22 6.54 -10.20
C THR A 199 -24.71 6.69 -9.97
N ARG A 200 -24.19 7.93 -10.01
CA ARG A 200 -22.77 8.21 -9.75
C ARG A 200 -22.37 7.88 -8.32
N ARG A 201 -23.21 8.22 -7.34
CA ARG A 201 -22.98 7.84 -5.93
C ARG A 201 -23.00 6.32 -5.74
N ALA A 202 -23.95 5.62 -6.37
CA ALA A 202 -23.99 4.16 -6.34
C ALA A 202 -22.73 3.55 -6.96
N THR A 203 -22.27 4.07 -8.09
CA THR A 203 -21.03 3.64 -8.75
C THR A 203 -19.80 3.93 -7.88
N ASN A 204 -19.73 5.10 -7.23
CA ASN A 204 -18.68 5.46 -6.29
C ASN A 204 -18.64 4.47 -5.11
N GLY A 205 -19.80 4.16 -4.52
CA GLY A 205 -19.92 3.16 -3.46
C GLY A 205 -19.47 1.75 -3.91
N ALA A 206 -19.79 1.38 -5.16
CA ALA A 206 -19.31 0.11 -5.74
C ALA A 206 -17.78 0.09 -5.89
N TYR A 207 -17.16 1.17 -6.35
CA TYR A 207 -15.69 1.28 -6.40
C TYR A 207 -15.06 1.21 -5.01
N GLN A 208 -15.61 1.88 -4.01
CA GLN A 208 -15.14 1.78 -2.63
C GLN A 208 -15.19 0.34 -2.13
N SER A 209 -16.27 -0.40 -2.43
CA SER A 209 -16.38 -1.81 -2.08
C SER A 209 -15.32 -2.67 -2.77
N VAL A 210 -15.12 -2.50 -4.08
CA VAL A 210 -14.09 -3.23 -4.84
C VAL A 210 -12.69 -2.92 -4.31
N LEU A 211 -12.40 -1.66 -3.99
CA LEU A 211 -11.11 -1.26 -3.42
C LEU A 211 -10.90 -1.86 -2.02
N ASN A 212 -11.94 -1.97 -1.19
CA ASN A 212 -11.85 -2.65 0.10
C ASN A 212 -11.53 -4.14 -0.06
N TYR A 213 -12.16 -4.85 -1.00
CA TYR A 213 -11.78 -6.23 -1.32
C TYR A 213 -10.34 -6.34 -1.81
N SER A 214 -9.92 -5.41 -2.67
CA SER A 214 -8.54 -5.36 -3.17
C SER A 214 -7.53 -5.09 -2.06
N TYR A 215 -7.85 -4.22 -1.11
CA TYR A 215 -7.05 -3.95 0.09
C TYR A 215 -6.86 -5.22 0.93
N ASN A 216 -7.94 -5.95 1.18
CA ASN A 216 -7.89 -7.20 1.94
C ASN A 216 -7.04 -8.26 1.23
N ASN A 217 -7.20 -8.39 -0.10
CA ASN A 217 -6.39 -9.29 -0.91
C ASN A 217 -4.90 -8.91 -0.89
N ALA A 218 -4.58 -7.63 -1.06
CA ALA A 218 -3.20 -7.13 -0.97
C ALA A 218 -2.60 -7.34 0.44
N SER A 219 -3.42 -7.20 1.49
CA SER A 219 -3.00 -7.47 2.86
C SER A 219 -2.66 -8.95 3.07
N LEU A 220 -3.51 -9.85 2.58
CA LEU A 220 -3.28 -11.29 2.62
C LEU A 220 -2.05 -11.68 1.80
N GLY A 221 -1.90 -11.10 0.59
CA GLY A 221 -0.73 -11.29 -0.25
C GLY A 221 0.56 -10.88 0.47
N LYS A 222 0.57 -9.71 1.11
CA LYS A 222 1.69 -9.23 1.92
C LYS A 222 2.04 -10.22 3.03
N MET A 223 1.06 -10.67 3.81
CA MET A 223 1.28 -11.63 4.91
C MET A 223 1.85 -12.95 4.40
N ASN A 224 1.35 -13.48 3.29
CA ASN A 224 1.86 -14.71 2.70
C ASN A 224 3.31 -14.58 2.21
N MET A 225 3.67 -13.44 1.61
CA MET A 225 5.04 -13.17 1.18
C MET A 225 5.98 -12.96 2.37
N GLU A 226 5.53 -12.30 3.44
CA GLU A 226 6.28 -12.18 4.70
C GLU A 226 6.50 -13.54 5.34
N ALA A 227 5.48 -14.39 5.42
CA ALA A 227 5.60 -15.74 5.95
C ALA A 227 6.52 -16.63 5.10
N ALA A 228 6.45 -16.52 3.78
CA ALA A 228 7.36 -17.23 2.87
C ALA A 228 8.81 -16.78 3.05
N ARG A 229 9.03 -15.46 3.20
CA ARG A 229 10.34 -14.90 3.49
C ARG A 229 10.86 -15.36 4.84
N GLY A 230 10.03 -15.37 5.88
CA GLY A 230 10.39 -15.83 7.22
C GLY A 230 10.91 -17.26 7.20
N ARG A 231 10.23 -18.18 6.52
CA ARG A 231 10.70 -19.58 6.38
C ARG A 231 12.09 -19.73 5.75
N ILE A 232 12.52 -18.75 4.95
CA ILE A 232 13.84 -18.76 4.31
C ILE A 232 14.90 -18.11 5.20
N VAL A 233 14.54 -17.02 5.89
CA VAL A 233 15.51 -16.13 6.54
C VAL A 233 15.54 -16.29 8.04
N ASP A 234 14.42 -16.62 8.67
CA ASP A 234 14.34 -16.65 10.14
C ASP A 234 15.13 -17.81 10.72
N LEU A 235 15.74 -17.55 11.86
CA LEU A 235 16.60 -18.48 12.56
C LEU A 235 15.80 -19.27 13.61
N ASP A 236 16.00 -20.58 13.67
CA ASP A 236 15.64 -21.36 14.86
C ASP A 236 16.66 -21.08 15.96
N ILE A 237 16.23 -20.27 16.94
CA ILE A 237 17.09 -19.85 18.06
C ILE A 237 17.50 -21.04 18.93
N ALA A 238 16.65 -22.06 19.08
CA ALA A 238 16.96 -23.21 19.94
C ALA A 238 18.07 -24.08 19.32
N GLU A 239 17.96 -24.35 18.01
CA GLU A 239 18.97 -25.08 17.27
C GLU A 239 20.31 -24.32 17.24
N GLU A 240 20.28 -23.03 16.90
CA GLU A 240 21.49 -22.22 16.79
C GLU A 240 22.16 -21.97 18.16
N SER A 241 21.39 -21.85 19.26
CA SER A 241 21.93 -21.78 20.62
C SER A 241 22.67 -23.06 21.01
N SER A 242 22.16 -24.24 20.59
CA SER A 242 22.85 -25.51 20.77
C SER A 242 24.16 -25.55 19.98
N ASN A 243 24.16 -25.05 18.73
CA ASN A 243 25.34 -24.94 17.88
C ASN A 243 26.39 -24.00 18.49
N PHE A 244 25.94 -22.85 19.00
CA PHE A 244 26.79 -21.88 19.71
C PHE A 244 27.43 -22.50 20.96
N ALA A 245 26.63 -23.17 21.82
CA ALA A 245 27.14 -23.83 23.01
C ALA A 245 28.19 -24.91 22.66
N ARG A 246 27.91 -25.71 21.62
CA ARG A 246 28.88 -26.73 21.12
C ARG A 246 30.16 -26.08 20.60
N ALA A 247 30.06 -25.00 19.82
CA ALA A 247 31.23 -24.29 19.31
C ALA A 247 32.05 -23.66 20.43
N ASN A 248 31.40 -23.14 21.48
CA ASN A 248 32.08 -22.61 22.66
C ASN A 248 32.85 -23.70 23.42
N ILE A 249 32.23 -24.86 23.69
CA ILE A 249 32.89 -26.00 24.34
C ILE A 249 34.06 -26.48 23.49
N LEU A 250 33.89 -26.60 22.17
CA LEU A 250 34.97 -27.03 21.27
C LEU A 250 36.12 -26.02 21.24
N SER A 251 35.85 -24.72 21.30
CA SER A 251 36.89 -23.68 21.38
C SER A 251 37.70 -23.80 22.69
N GLN A 252 37.01 -24.00 23.82
CA GLN A 252 37.68 -24.21 25.11
C GLN A 252 38.50 -25.50 25.13
N ALA A 253 37.94 -26.59 24.60
CA ALA A 253 38.65 -27.87 24.51
C ALA A 253 39.87 -27.78 23.57
N ALA A 254 39.72 -27.14 22.41
CA ALA A 254 40.80 -26.96 21.46
C ALA A 254 41.94 -26.09 22.02
N SER A 255 41.60 -25.02 22.78
CA SER A 255 42.64 -24.22 23.46
C SER A 255 43.42 -25.02 24.51
N SER A 256 42.71 -25.84 25.29
CA SER A 256 43.37 -26.75 26.28
C SER A 256 44.24 -27.81 25.60
N MET A 257 43.77 -28.40 24.49
CA MET A 257 44.51 -29.36 23.70
C MET A 257 45.75 -28.75 23.04
N LEU A 258 45.64 -27.48 22.56
CA LEU A 258 46.78 -26.74 22.02
C LEU A 258 47.85 -26.51 23.11
N ALA A 259 47.43 -26.09 24.30
CA ALA A 259 48.35 -25.95 25.44
C ALA A 259 49.05 -27.28 25.79
N GLN A 260 48.28 -28.39 25.82
CA GLN A 260 48.84 -29.72 26.09
C GLN A 260 49.78 -30.19 24.99
N ALA A 261 49.47 -29.94 23.72
CA ALA A 261 50.34 -30.30 22.59
C ALA A 261 51.67 -29.51 22.63
N ASN A 262 51.62 -28.23 23.06
CA ASN A 262 52.82 -27.42 23.23
C ASN A 262 53.66 -27.92 24.43
N ASN A 263 53.03 -28.26 25.57
CA ASN A 263 53.70 -28.78 26.74
C ASN A 263 54.37 -30.14 26.49
N SER A 264 53.74 -30.99 25.69
CA SER A 264 54.28 -32.28 25.28
C SER A 264 55.67 -32.19 24.58
N ASN A 265 55.81 -31.15 23.73
CA ASN A 265 57.06 -30.92 23.02
C ASN A 265 58.14 -30.30 23.92
N SER A 266 57.74 -29.45 24.87
CA SER A 266 58.67 -28.85 25.82
C SER A 266 59.25 -29.87 26.80
N SER A 267 58.50 -30.91 27.22
CA SER A 267 58.99 -32.01 28.08
C SER A 267 60.01 -32.90 27.36
N VAL A 268 59.87 -33.05 26.03
CA VAL A 268 60.86 -33.78 25.24
C VAL A 268 62.18 -33.00 25.14
N LEU A 269 62.13 -31.68 25.03
CA LEU A 269 63.29 -30.80 25.04
C LEU A 269 64.02 -30.76 26.38
N GLN A 270 63.35 -31.06 27.50
CA GLN A 270 63.93 -31.12 28.85
C GLN A 270 64.64 -32.47 29.12
N LEU A 271 64.35 -33.48 28.30
CA LEU A 271 64.98 -34.83 28.41
C LEU A 271 66.21 -34.99 27.51
N LEU A 272 66.53 -34.02 26.69
CA LEU A 272 67.70 -33.89 25.83
C LEU A 272 68.77 -33.00 26.49
#